data_7c81c049beded306f3e6c14559881e38
#
_entry.id   7c81c049beded306f3e6c14559881e38
#
_cell.length_a   1.000
_cell.length_b   1.000
_cell.length_c   1.000
_cell.angle_alpha   90.00
_cell.angle_beta   90.00
_cell.angle_gamma   90.00
#
_symmetry.space_group_name_H-M   'P 1'
#
loop_
_entity.id
_entity.type
_entity.pdbx_description
1 polymer ?
#
loop_
_entity_poly.entity_id
_entity_poly.type
_entity_poly.pdbx_seq_one_letter_code
_entity_poly.pdbx_strand_id
1 'polypeptide(L)'
;IGNWFEKRKNREKIILASKVAGPRCDWIRNGENNYNERNLGEAINKSLKRLKTDYIDLYQLHWPERSTNCFGVREFNANEEEKEWNSFESILQALDKYIKSGKIRHIGISNETPYGLSKYLELSKSKNLPRVMSVQNPYSLVNRTYEIGMSEISIRDKCGLLVYYPLAAGALSGKYRRGQMPKNSRMALFKGWERMINPLAMKAYDEYYKLAKDYNMTMVQLAQSFVNSRPFVTSNIIG
;
A
#
# COMPACT_ATOMS: atom_id res chain seq x y z
N ILE A 1 -14.56 9.86 -7.78
CA ILE A 1 -15.17 8.52 -7.54
C ILE A 1 -16.61 8.69 -7.07
N GLY A 2 -16.91 9.44 -5.99
CA GLY A 2 -18.28 9.59 -5.50
C GLY A 2 -19.27 10.10 -6.56
N ASN A 3 -18.93 11.13 -7.32
CA ASN A 3 -19.74 11.60 -8.43
C ASN A 3 -19.92 10.55 -9.54
N TRP A 4 -18.94 9.70 -9.73
CA TRP A 4 -19.03 8.61 -10.68
C TRP A 4 -20.02 7.53 -10.21
N PHE A 5 -19.99 7.14 -8.93
CA PHE A 5 -20.98 6.22 -8.37
C PHE A 5 -22.39 6.75 -8.47
N GLU A 6 -22.59 8.02 -8.12
CA GLU A 6 -23.90 8.69 -8.21
C GLU A 6 -24.45 8.69 -9.64
N LYS A 7 -23.57 8.92 -10.63
CA LYS A 7 -23.95 8.90 -12.04
C LYS A 7 -24.19 7.48 -12.57
N ARG A 8 -23.38 6.50 -12.16
CA ARG A 8 -23.43 5.12 -12.70
C ARG A 8 -24.40 4.21 -11.97
N LYS A 9 -24.74 4.52 -10.72
CA LYS A 9 -25.63 3.71 -9.86
C LYS A 9 -25.24 2.22 -9.83
N ASN A 10 -23.94 1.96 -9.68
CA ASN A 10 -23.36 0.61 -9.75
C ASN A 10 -22.41 0.34 -8.58
N ARG A 11 -22.63 1.01 -7.44
CA ARG A 11 -21.75 0.90 -6.26
C ARG A 11 -21.56 -0.53 -5.79
N GLU A 12 -22.58 -1.32 -5.83
CA GLU A 12 -22.64 -2.72 -5.39
C GLU A 12 -21.79 -3.67 -6.26
N LYS A 13 -21.45 -3.25 -7.49
CA LYS A 13 -20.60 -4.03 -8.42
C LYS A 13 -19.12 -3.71 -8.29
N ILE A 14 -18.75 -2.78 -7.41
CA ILE A 14 -17.38 -2.29 -7.28
C ILE A 14 -16.85 -2.58 -5.88
N ILE A 15 -15.69 -3.19 -5.81
CA ILE A 15 -14.92 -3.30 -4.56
C ILE A 15 -14.18 -1.98 -4.37
N LEU A 16 -14.64 -1.19 -3.42
CA LEU A 16 -14.09 0.13 -3.11
C LEU A 16 -13.12 0.05 -1.94
N ALA A 17 -11.86 0.44 -2.19
CA ALA A 17 -10.86 0.58 -1.15
C ALA A 17 -10.57 2.06 -0.84
N SER A 18 -10.39 2.37 0.43
CA SER A 18 -9.91 3.68 0.89
C SER A 18 -8.95 3.52 2.07
N LYS A 19 -8.31 4.62 2.48
CA LYS A 19 -7.34 4.61 3.57
C LYS A 19 -7.58 5.76 4.54
N VAL A 20 -7.27 5.51 5.83
CA VAL A 20 -6.97 6.61 6.74
C VAL A 20 -5.59 7.16 6.40
N ALA A 21 -5.39 8.47 6.46
CA ALA A 21 -4.06 9.06 6.37
C ALA A 21 -3.18 8.53 7.52
N GLY A 22 -1.96 8.16 7.19
CA GLY A 22 -1.01 7.72 8.20
C GLY A 22 -0.51 8.87 9.07
N PRO A 23 0.12 8.57 10.20
CA PRO A 23 0.73 9.54 11.08
C PRO A 23 1.81 10.35 10.36
N ARG A 24 2.21 11.47 10.95
CA ARG A 24 3.22 12.40 10.39
C ARG A 24 2.77 13.15 9.11
N CYS A 25 1.46 13.28 8.90
CA CYS A 25 0.86 14.16 7.90
C CYS A 25 0.35 15.44 8.57
N ASP A 26 1.22 16.37 8.90
CA ASP A 26 0.93 17.54 9.77
C ASP A 26 -0.17 18.45 9.22
N TRP A 27 -0.39 18.41 7.91
CA TRP A 27 -1.48 19.13 7.23
C TRP A 27 -2.87 18.47 7.34
N ILE A 28 -2.95 17.29 7.96
CA ILE A 28 -4.21 16.56 8.16
C ILE A 28 -4.60 16.64 9.63
N ARG A 29 -5.82 17.09 9.91
CA ARG A 29 -6.36 17.20 11.28
C ARG A 29 -5.42 17.95 12.26
N ASN A 30 -4.75 18.99 11.77
CA ASN A 30 -3.76 19.77 12.54
C ASN A 30 -2.63 18.92 13.15
N GLY A 31 -2.22 17.87 12.44
CA GLY A 31 -1.19 16.93 12.90
C GLY A 31 -1.71 15.75 13.76
N GLU A 32 -2.96 15.80 14.20
CA GLU A 32 -3.60 14.72 14.96
C GLU A 32 -4.04 13.60 14.01
N ASN A 33 -3.12 12.72 13.62
CA ASN A 33 -3.39 11.66 12.65
C ASN A 33 -2.95 10.26 13.10
N ASN A 34 -2.84 10.06 14.40
CA ASN A 34 -2.71 8.74 14.99
C ASN A 34 -4.00 7.90 14.81
N TYR A 35 -3.91 6.58 15.01
CA TYR A 35 -5.01 5.65 14.76
C TYR A 35 -5.93 5.43 15.95
N ASN A 36 -6.16 6.47 16.76
CA ASN A 36 -7.17 6.39 17.80
C ASN A 36 -8.59 6.32 17.20
N GLU A 37 -9.55 5.91 18.01
CA GLU A 37 -10.93 5.72 17.59
C GLU A 37 -11.55 6.99 16.97
N ARG A 38 -11.30 8.16 17.56
CA ARG A 38 -11.81 9.45 17.07
C ARG A 38 -11.32 9.73 15.66
N ASN A 39 -10.01 9.63 15.43
CA ASN A 39 -9.40 9.94 14.14
C ASN A 39 -9.80 8.93 13.05
N LEU A 40 -9.87 7.64 13.40
CA LEU A 40 -10.38 6.60 12.51
C LEU A 40 -11.83 6.88 12.12
N GLY A 41 -12.68 7.20 13.09
CA GLY A 41 -14.08 7.52 12.84
C GLY A 41 -14.30 8.73 11.96
N GLU A 42 -13.57 9.80 12.24
CA GLU A 42 -13.63 11.02 11.41
C GLU A 42 -13.18 10.72 9.95
N ALA A 43 -12.09 9.97 9.78
CA ALA A 43 -11.57 9.62 8.46
C ALA A 43 -12.53 8.75 7.67
N ILE A 44 -13.16 7.76 8.31
CA ILE A 44 -14.17 6.88 7.70
C ILE A 44 -15.38 7.70 7.28
N ASN A 45 -15.97 8.47 8.18
CA ASN A 45 -17.17 9.25 7.90
C ASN A 45 -16.94 10.29 6.80
N LYS A 46 -15.80 11.00 6.82
CA LYS A 46 -15.42 11.94 5.75
C LYS A 46 -15.18 11.23 4.41
N SER A 47 -14.65 10.01 4.42
CA SER A 47 -14.48 9.21 3.21
C SER A 47 -15.83 8.78 2.63
N LEU A 48 -16.73 8.25 3.43
CA LEU A 48 -18.09 7.88 3.02
C LEU A 48 -18.83 9.08 2.39
N LYS A 49 -18.76 10.25 3.04
CA LYS A 49 -19.37 11.48 2.52
C LYS A 49 -18.81 11.87 1.14
N ARG A 50 -17.47 11.88 0.97
CA ARG A 50 -16.84 12.22 -0.32
C ARG A 50 -17.10 11.16 -1.41
N LEU A 51 -17.19 9.90 -1.00
CA LEU A 51 -17.43 8.78 -1.91
C LEU A 51 -18.91 8.58 -2.23
N LYS A 52 -19.81 9.31 -1.54
CA LYS A 52 -21.27 9.23 -1.71
C LYS A 52 -21.77 7.79 -1.61
N THR A 53 -21.38 7.09 -0.56
CA THR A 53 -21.73 5.70 -0.30
C THR A 53 -21.81 5.44 1.20
N ASP A 54 -22.60 4.48 1.59
CA ASP A 54 -22.82 4.12 3.00
C ASP A 54 -21.76 3.14 3.52
N TYR A 55 -21.00 2.51 2.64
CA TYR A 55 -19.98 1.54 3.01
C TYR A 55 -18.72 1.58 2.13
N ILE A 56 -17.61 1.15 2.71
CA ILE A 56 -16.33 0.89 2.03
C ILE A 56 -16.00 -0.59 2.15
N ASP A 57 -15.64 -1.24 1.05
CA ASP A 57 -15.38 -2.68 1.07
C ASP A 57 -14.06 -3.01 1.77
N LEU A 58 -13.00 -2.22 1.54
CA LEU A 58 -11.69 -2.40 2.16
C LEU A 58 -11.18 -1.07 2.72
N TYR A 59 -11.07 -0.97 4.04
CA TYR A 59 -10.48 0.21 4.68
C TYR A 59 -9.09 -0.11 5.21
N GLN A 60 -8.11 0.70 4.84
CA GLN A 60 -6.70 0.40 5.08
C GLN A 60 -6.04 1.42 6.00
N LEU A 61 -5.14 0.96 6.87
CA LEU A 61 -4.17 1.79 7.56
C LEU A 61 -3.03 2.10 6.58
N HIS A 62 -2.69 3.39 6.39
CA HIS A 62 -1.83 3.81 5.27
C HIS A 62 -0.35 3.45 5.47
N TRP A 63 0.15 3.52 6.70
CA TRP A 63 1.46 3.05 7.13
C TRP A 63 1.51 2.90 8.66
N PRO A 64 2.51 2.21 9.21
CA PRO A 64 2.64 2.03 10.66
C PRO A 64 2.70 3.35 11.43
N GLU A 65 2.04 3.38 12.58
CA GLU A 65 2.10 4.51 13.52
C GLU A 65 3.42 4.50 14.29
N ARG A 66 3.88 3.33 14.68
CA ARG A 66 5.16 3.12 15.34
C ARG A 66 6.36 3.41 14.44
N SER A 67 7.50 3.66 15.05
CA SER A 67 8.77 3.74 14.32
C SER A 67 9.12 2.38 13.72
N THR A 68 9.37 2.36 12.41
CA THR A 68 9.78 1.15 11.69
C THR A 68 10.38 1.49 10.33
N ASN A 69 11.04 0.52 9.72
CA ASN A 69 11.65 0.66 8.41
C ASN A 69 10.59 0.66 7.30
N CYS A 70 10.25 1.82 6.79
CA CYS A 70 9.36 1.99 5.64
C CYS A 70 9.87 3.12 4.71
N PHE A 71 9.27 3.25 3.52
CA PHE A 71 9.57 4.31 2.55
C PHE A 71 11.05 4.47 2.14
N GLY A 72 11.77 3.34 2.03
CA GLY A 72 13.17 3.31 1.60
C GLY A 72 14.18 3.23 2.74
N VAL A 73 13.73 3.30 3.98
CA VAL A 73 14.54 2.93 5.14
C VAL A 73 14.66 1.41 5.16
N ARG A 74 15.89 0.88 5.13
CA ARG A 74 16.14 -0.57 5.02
C ARG A 74 16.30 -1.26 6.36
N GLU A 75 16.80 -0.55 7.35
CA GLU A 75 17.15 -1.09 8.66
C GLU A 75 16.22 -0.54 9.73
N PHE A 76 15.87 -1.38 10.70
CA PHE A 76 15.18 -0.93 11.89
C PHE A 76 16.20 -0.26 12.83
N ASN A 77 15.94 0.99 13.20
CA ASN A 77 16.78 1.72 14.13
C ASN A 77 16.31 1.49 15.56
N ALA A 78 16.97 0.60 16.28
CA ALA A 78 16.65 0.29 17.67
C ALA A 78 16.98 1.43 18.66
N ASN A 79 17.76 2.43 18.23
CA ASN A 79 18.15 3.59 19.05
C ASN A 79 17.22 4.80 18.82
N GLU A 80 16.26 4.72 17.91
CA GLU A 80 15.29 5.79 17.71
C GLU A 80 14.31 5.82 18.89
N GLU A 81 14.17 6.98 19.53
CA GLU A 81 13.17 7.17 20.58
C GLU A 81 11.77 6.93 20.02
N GLU A 82 11.10 5.91 20.53
CA GLU A 82 9.78 5.56 20.06
C GLU A 82 8.73 6.48 20.69
N LYS A 83 8.03 7.23 19.85
CA LYS A 83 6.88 8.02 20.30
C LYS A 83 5.73 7.10 20.68
N GLU A 84 4.89 7.55 21.60
CA GLU A 84 3.66 6.85 21.95
C GLU A 84 2.79 6.60 20.70
N TRP A 85 2.31 5.38 20.56
CA TRP A 85 1.44 4.96 19.46
C TRP A 85 0.31 4.06 19.96
N ASN A 86 -0.79 3.99 19.21
CA ASN A 86 -1.91 3.14 19.56
C ASN A 86 -1.55 1.66 19.36
N SER A 87 -1.87 0.83 20.35
CA SER A 87 -1.59 -0.60 20.27
C SER A 87 -2.33 -1.26 19.10
N PHE A 88 -1.79 -2.33 18.57
CA PHE A 88 -2.46 -3.12 17.53
C PHE A 88 -3.88 -3.54 17.96
N GLU A 89 -4.04 -3.91 19.24
CA GLU A 89 -5.34 -4.31 19.79
C GLU A 89 -6.33 -3.14 19.80
N SER A 90 -5.94 -1.97 20.31
CA SER A 90 -6.82 -0.79 20.35
C SER A 90 -7.26 -0.33 18.95
N ILE A 91 -6.34 -0.41 17.97
CA ILE A 91 -6.65 -0.12 16.57
C ILE A 91 -7.70 -1.10 16.01
N LEU A 92 -7.52 -2.41 16.25
CA LEU A 92 -8.47 -3.42 15.81
C LEU A 92 -9.84 -3.27 16.48
N GLN A 93 -9.88 -2.96 17.77
CA GLN A 93 -11.11 -2.69 18.51
C GLN A 93 -11.86 -1.46 17.97
N ALA A 94 -11.13 -0.41 17.64
CA ALA A 94 -11.71 0.78 17.04
C ALA A 94 -12.31 0.48 15.65
N LEU A 95 -11.60 -0.28 14.81
CA LEU A 95 -12.08 -0.67 13.47
C LEU A 95 -13.28 -1.64 13.54
N ASP A 96 -13.33 -2.51 14.53
CA ASP A 96 -14.43 -3.45 14.76
C ASP A 96 -15.80 -2.74 14.89
N LYS A 97 -15.82 -1.59 15.58
CA LYS A 97 -17.03 -0.77 15.71
C LYS A 97 -17.60 -0.34 14.36
N TYR A 98 -16.72 -0.02 13.41
CA TYR A 98 -17.11 0.41 12.07
C TYR A 98 -17.49 -0.76 11.16
N ILE A 99 -16.95 -1.95 11.39
CA ILE A 99 -17.40 -3.19 10.75
C ILE A 99 -18.81 -3.55 11.26
N LYS A 100 -19.00 -3.57 12.58
CA LYS A 100 -20.31 -3.85 13.20
C LYS A 100 -21.41 -2.86 12.81
N SER A 101 -21.03 -1.60 12.57
CA SER A 101 -21.99 -0.59 12.05
C SER A 101 -22.21 -0.65 10.54
N GLY A 102 -21.57 -1.57 9.81
CA GLY A 102 -21.69 -1.74 8.36
C GLY A 102 -20.97 -0.67 7.51
N LYS A 103 -20.25 0.28 8.12
CA LYS A 103 -19.54 1.35 7.41
C LYS A 103 -18.30 0.87 6.65
N ILE A 104 -17.65 -0.15 7.14
CA ILE A 104 -16.55 -0.84 6.45
C ILE A 104 -16.81 -2.36 6.50
N ARG A 105 -16.42 -3.07 5.45
CA ARG A 105 -16.60 -4.53 5.38
C ARG A 105 -15.37 -5.29 5.84
N HIS A 106 -14.22 -4.87 5.35
CA HIS A 106 -12.94 -5.51 5.62
C HIS A 106 -11.87 -4.47 5.93
N ILE A 107 -10.83 -4.89 6.64
CA ILE A 107 -9.67 -4.06 6.95
C ILE A 107 -8.43 -4.59 6.26
N GLY A 108 -7.51 -3.67 5.93
CA GLY A 108 -6.19 -3.94 5.39
C GLY A 108 -5.15 -3.02 6.00
N ILE A 109 -3.91 -3.32 5.76
CA ILE A 109 -2.76 -2.52 6.18
C ILE A 109 -1.90 -2.17 4.97
N SER A 110 -1.04 -1.17 5.11
CA SER A 110 -0.16 -0.77 4.02
C SER A 110 1.20 -0.34 4.58
N ASN A 111 2.26 -0.54 3.80
CA ASN A 111 3.64 -0.23 4.20
C ASN A 111 4.06 -0.92 5.51
N GLU A 112 3.51 -2.10 5.73
CA GLU A 112 3.70 -2.85 6.96
C GLU A 112 4.87 -3.84 6.84
N THR A 113 5.43 -4.19 7.98
CA THR A 113 6.53 -5.13 8.15
C THR A 113 6.02 -6.53 8.54
N PRO A 114 6.85 -7.59 8.44
CA PRO A 114 6.48 -8.92 8.92
C PRO A 114 6.02 -8.92 10.38
N TYR A 115 6.69 -8.16 11.25
CA TYR A 115 6.32 -8.03 12.66
C TYR A 115 4.88 -7.52 12.84
N GLY A 116 4.56 -6.38 12.20
CA GLY A 116 3.24 -5.79 12.37
C GLY A 116 2.12 -6.64 11.77
N LEU A 117 2.36 -7.23 10.59
CA LEU A 117 1.39 -8.15 10.00
C LEU A 117 1.12 -9.34 10.91
N SER A 118 2.16 -9.99 11.44
CA SER A 118 2.03 -11.13 12.36
C SER A 118 1.26 -10.73 13.61
N LYS A 119 1.54 -9.55 14.20
CA LYS A 119 0.84 -9.07 15.39
C LYS A 119 -0.65 -8.81 15.14
N TYR A 120 -1.01 -8.19 14.01
CA TYR A 120 -2.41 -8.01 13.66
C TYR A 120 -3.15 -9.35 13.48
N LEU A 121 -2.52 -10.32 12.82
CA LEU A 121 -3.12 -11.64 12.59
C LEU A 121 -3.26 -12.46 13.88
N GLU A 122 -2.25 -12.42 14.74
CA GLU A 122 -2.26 -13.07 16.06
C GLU A 122 -3.40 -12.52 16.93
N LEU A 123 -3.50 -11.21 17.08
CA LEU A 123 -4.53 -10.56 17.89
C LEU A 123 -5.93 -10.78 17.33
N SER A 124 -6.07 -10.74 16.01
CA SER A 124 -7.33 -11.06 15.36
C SER A 124 -7.85 -12.45 15.76
N LYS A 125 -6.95 -13.46 15.78
CA LYS A 125 -7.29 -14.83 16.15
C LYS A 125 -7.50 -15.00 17.66
N SER A 126 -6.58 -14.50 18.48
CA SER A 126 -6.58 -14.71 19.93
C SER A 126 -7.64 -13.91 20.68
N LYS A 127 -8.02 -12.74 20.16
CA LYS A 127 -8.98 -11.81 20.77
C LYS A 127 -10.33 -11.75 20.04
N ASN A 128 -10.53 -12.58 19.00
CA ASN A 128 -11.73 -12.53 18.14
C ASN A 128 -12.01 -11.13 17.57
N LEU A 129 -10.96 -10.44 17.11
CA LEU A 129 -11.01 -9.11 16.50
C LEU A 129 -11.01 -9.21 14.98
N PRO A 130 -11.36 -8.13 14.26
CA PRO A 130 -11.38 -8.13 12.80
C PRO A 130 -10.03 -8.53 12.19
N ARG A 131 -10.09 -9.40 11.19
CA ARG A 131 -8.90 -9.90 10.52
C ARG A 131 -8.43 -8.94 9.43
N VAL A 132 -7.13 -8.67 9.39
CA VAL A 132 -6.49 -8.01 8.25
C VAL A 132 -6.55 -8.92 7.04
N MET A 133 -7.20 -8.46 5.96
CA MET A 133 -7.45 -9.25 4.75
C MET A 133 -6.36 -9.08 3.69
N SER A 134 -5.68 -7.95 3.70
CA SER A 134 -4.64 -7.64 2.70
C SER A 134 -3.57 -6.71 3.23
N VAL A 135 -2.39 -6.79 2.61
CA VAL A 135 -1.30 -5.83 2.78
C VAL A 135 -1.12 -5.06 1.47
N GLN A 136 -0.99 -3.76 1.53
CA GLN A 136 -0.64 -2.95 0.36
C GLN A 136 0.80 -2.43 0.50
N ASN A 137 1.75 -3.09 -0.16
CA ASN A 137 3.18 -2.78 -0.10
C ASN A 137 3.79 -2.62 -1.51
N PRO A 138 4.95 -1.94 -1.62
CA PRO A 138 5.65 -1.82 -2.89
C PRO A 138 6.24 -3.16 -3.30
N TYR A 139 6.09 -3.49 -4.58
CA TYR A 139 6.72 -4.67 -5.16
C TYR A 139 6.93 -4.48 -6.67
N SER A 140 8.09 -4.86 -7.18
CA SER A 140 8.42 -4.78 -8.61
C SER A 140 9.67 -5.60 -8.92
N LEU A 141 10.05 -5.67 -10.19
CA LEU A 141 11.30 -6.29 -10.64
C LEU A 141 12.56 -5.75 -9.90
N VAL A 142 12.53 -4.48 -9.47
CA VAL A 142 13.68 -3.81 -8.81
C VAL A 142 13.44 -3.55 -7.31
N ASN A 143 12.32 -3.97 -6.77
CA ASN A 143 12.04 -3.96 -5.34
C ASN A 143 11.36 -5.27 -4.93
N ARG A 144 12.16 -6.20 -4.45
CA ARG A 144 11.72 -7.55 -4.07
C ARG A 144 11.75 -7.79 -2.56
N THR A 145 11.79 -6.73 -1.76
CA THR A 145 11.87 -6.83 -0.29
C THR A 145 10.70 -7.58 0.34
N TYR A 146 9.52 -7.55 -0.30
CA TYR A 146 8.36 -8.30 0.14
C TYR A 146 8.57 -9.83 0.16
N GLU A 147 9.46 -10.34 -0.67
CA GLU A 147 9.79 -11.77 -0.71
C GLU A 147 10.51 -12.24 0.57
N ILE A 148 11.10 -11.30 1.31
CA ILE A 148 11.82 -11.60 2.56
C ILE A 148 10.82 -11.51 3.73
N GLY A 149 10.31 -12.64 4.16
CA GLY A 149 9.40 -12.77 5.32
C GLY A 149 7.93 -12.48 5.04
N MET A 150 7.58 -11.45 4.28
CA MET A 150 6.17 -11.10 4.03
C MET A 150 5.46 -12.10 3.13
N SER A 151 6.13 -12.60 2.10
CA SER A 151 5.55 -13.54 1.15
C SER A 151 5.13 -14.87 1.81
N GLU A 152 5.93 -15.37 2.75
CA GLU A 152 5.60 -16.57 3.50
C GLU A 152 4.34 -16.38 4.34
N ILE A 153 4.26 -15.30 5.11
CA ILE A 153 3.07 -14.96 5.92
C ILE A 153 1.85 -14.82 5.01
N SER A 154 2.00 -14.10 3.89
CA SER A 154 0.89 -13.91 2.93
C SER A 154 0.31 -15.23 2.42
N ILE A 155 1.15 -16.21 2.13
CA ILE A 155 0.73 -17.52 1.62
C ILE A 155 0.13 -18.37 2.75
N ARG A 156 0.84 -18.51 3.88
CA ARG A 156 0.41 -19.37 5.00
C ARG A 156 -0.85 -18.86 5.67
N ASP A 157 -0.90 -17.56 5.93
CA ASP A 157 -2.04 -16.92 6.58
C ASP A 157 -3.09 -16.37 5.59
N LYS A 158 -2.95 -16.61 4.30
CA LYS A 158 -3.90 -16.16 3.26
C LYS A 158 -4.23 -14.67 3.39
N CYS A 159 -3.19 -13.83 3.55
CA CYS A 159 -3.26 -12.38 3.59
C CYS A 159 -2.49 -11.80 2.40
N GLY A 160 -3.18 -11.61 1.27
CA GLY A 160 -2.54 -11.32 -0.01
C GLY A 160 -2.03 -9.88 -0.16
N LEU A 161 -1.09 -9.72 -1.10
CA LEU A 161 -0.48 -8.44 -1.43
C LEU A 161 -1.29 -7.68 -2.49
N LEU A 162 -1.61 -6.43 -2.20
CA LEU A 162 -2.01 -5.41 -3.16
C LEU A 162 -0.76 -4.62 -3.54
N VAL A 163 -0.26 -4.83 -4.74
CA VAL A 163 1.03 -4.24 -5.16
C VAL A 163 0.85 -2.79 -5.56
N TYR A 164 1.65 -1.89 -5.00
CA TYR A 164 1.86 -0.57 -5.57
C TYR A 164 3.30 -0.41 -6.09
N TYR A 165 3.53 0.53 -6.99
CA TYR A 165 4.79 0.74 -7.73
C TYR A 165 5.27 -0.45 -8.57
N PRO A 166 4.41 -1.18 -9.26
CA PRO A 166 4.84 -2.29 -10.12
C PRO A 166 5.79 -1.84 -11.23
N LEU A 167 5.71 -0.56 -11.62
CA LEU A 167 6.59 0.08 -12.61
C LEU A 167 7.69 0.95 -11.97
N ALA A 168 8.02 0.78 -10.69
CA ALA A 168 9.06 1.56 -9.99
C ALA A 168 8.92 3.08 -10.24
N ALA A 169 7.74 3.65 -9.95
CA ALA A 169 7.39 5.05 -10.22
C ALA A 169 7.53 5.47 -11.71
N GLY A 170 7.40 4.51 -12.61
CA GLY A 170 7.50 4.69 -14.05
C GLY A 170 8.86 4.37 -14.65
N ALA A 171 9.86 4.02 -13.86
CA ALA A 171 11.19 3.66 -14.39
C ALA A 171 11.16 2.40 -15.25
N LEU A 172 10.40 1.39 -14.85
CA LEU A 172 10.21 0.15 -15.62
C LEU A 172 9.31 0.33 -16.87
N SER A 173 8.87 1.54 -17.19
CA SER A 173 8.28 1.82 -18.51
C SER A 173 9.34 2.06 -19.60
N GLY A 174 10.60 2.25 -19.22
CA GLY A 174 11.71 2.55 -20.12
C GLY A 174 11.89 4.04 -20.45
N LYS A 175 10.96 4.92 -20.05
CA LYS A 175 10.98 6.35 -20.42
C LYS A 175 12.12 7.17 -19.84
N TYR A 176 12.80 6.66 -18.80
CA TYR A 176 13.95 7.32 -18.18
C TYR A 176 15.31 6.74 -18.62
N ARG A 177 15.30 5.75 -19.49
CA ARG A 177 16.54 5.13 -19.99
C ARG A 177 17.41 6.13 -20.72
N ARG A 178 18.72 5.89 -20.71
CA ARG A 178 19.73 6.73 -21.35
C ARG A 178 19.69 8.21 -20.93
N GLY A 179 19.34 8.46 -19.65
CA GLY A 179 19.28 9.81 -19.09
C GLY A 179 18.08 10.66 -19.54
N GLN A 180 17.11 10.08 -20.24
CA GLN A 180 15.92 10.81 -20.66
C GLN A 180 15.06 11.20 -19.45
N MET A 181 14.51 12.42 -19.47
CA MET A 181 13.63 12.94 -18.43
C MET A 181 12.46 13.69 -19.11
N PRO A 182 11.40 12.99 -19.55
CA PRO A 182 10.26 13.65 -20.19
C PRO A 182 9.63 14.71 -19.27
N LYS A 183 9.38 15.92 -19.78
CA LYS A 183 8.94 17.10 -19.01
C LYS A 183 7.73 16.85 -18.10
N ASN A 184 6.76 16.06 -18.55
CA ASN A 184 5.53 15.77 -17.81
C ASN A 184 5.60 14.42 -17.06
N SER A 185 6.80 13.87 -16.88
CA SER A 185 6.96 12.63 -16.15
C SER A 185 6.98 12.87 -14.63
N ARG A 186 6.63 11.84 -13.85
CA ARG A 186 6.63 11.92 -12.39
C ARG A 186 7.96 12.43 -11.82
N MET A 187 9.09 11.92 -12.33
CA MET A 187 10.42 12.30 -11.81
C MET A 187 10.82 13.72 -12.21
N ALA A 188 10.31 14.24 -13.32
CA ALA A 188 10.52 15.63 -13.72
C ALA A 188 9.69 16.61 -12.90
N LEU A 189 8.48 16.20 -12.50
CA LEU A 189 7.53 17.07 -11.78
C LEU A 189 7.71 17.04 -10.26
N PHE A 190 8.18 15.93 -9.71
CA PHE A 190 8.25 15.71 -8.26
C PHE A 190 9.65 15.25 -7.85
N LYS A 191 10.26 15.98 -6.91
CA LYS A 191 11.54 15.60 -6.29
C LYS A 191 11.38 14.39 -5.35
N GLY A 192 12.49 13.72 -5.01
CA GLY A 192 12.51 12.61 -4.04
C GLY A 192 12.36 11.22 -4.66
N TRP A 193 12.40 11.12 -6.00
CA TRP A 193 12.33 9.85 -6.71
C TRP A 193 13.68 9.40 -7.29
N GLU A 194 14.74 10.13 -7.01
CA GLU A 194 16.11 9.90 -7.53
C GLU A 194 16.62 8.50 -7.18
N ARG A 195 16.18 7.93 -6.08
CA ARG A 195 16.49 6.55 -5.69
C ARG A 195 16.08 5.50 -6.74
N MET A 196 15.12 5.83 -7.60
CA MET A 196 14.64 4.94 -8.67
C MET A 196 15.48 5.03 -9.95
N ILE A 197 16.39 6.00 -10.06
CA ILE A 197 17.21 6.24 -11.25
C ILE A 197 18.71 6.32 -10.93
N ASN A 198 19.15 5.68 -9.85
CA ASN A 198 20.58 5.57 -9.53
C ASN A 198 21.32 4.70 -10.57
N PRO A 199 22.66 4.78 -10.67
CA PRO A 199 23.45 4.06 -11.70
C PRO A 199 23.21 2.54 -11.73
N LEU A 200 23.03 1.91 -10.58
CA LEU A 200 22.77 0.47 -10.50
C LEU A 200 21.38 0.11 -11.01
N ALA A 201 20.38 0.88 -10.64
CA ALA A 201 19.01 0.71 -11.14
C ALA A 201 18.94 0.90 -12.66
N MET A 202 19.66 1.89 -13.20
CA MET A 202 19.70 2.13 -14.65
C MET A 202 20.28 0.95 -15.43
N LYS A 203 21.32 0.30 -14.92
CA LYS A 203 21.86 -0.95 -15.51
C LYS A 203 20.79 -2.05 -15.52
N ALA A 204 20.09 -2.25 -14.40
CA ALA A 204 19.02 -3.24 -14.34
C ALA A 204 17.89 -2.95 -15.34
N TYR A 205 17.50 -1.67 -15.51
CA TYR A 205 16.48 -1.30 -16.52
C TYR A 205 16.92 -1.58 -17.94
N ASP A 206 18.21 -1.42 -18.26
CA ASP A 206 18.71 -1.75 -19.57
C ASP A 206 18.70 -3.27 -19.84
N GLU A 207 19.02 -4.08 -18.85
CA GLU A 207 18.92 -5.55 -18.97
C GLU A 207 17.46 -6.00 -19.08
N TYR A 208 16.54 -5.45 -18.29
CA TYR A 208 15.10 -5.74 -18.44
C TYR A 208 14.53 -5.27 -19.78
N TYR A 209 15.07 -4.20 -20.36
CA TYR A 209 14.68 -3.80 -21.72
C TYR A 209 15.11 -4.81 -22.76
N LYS A 210 16.35 -5.30 -22.70
CA LYS A 210 16.85 -6.35 -23.60
C LYS A 210 15.96 -7.60 -23.48
N LEU A 211 15.78 -8.07 -22.24
CA LEU A 211 14.94 -9.24 -21.97
C LEU A 211 13.51 -9.07 -22.52
N ALA A 212 12.89 -7.92 -22.32
CA ALA A 212 11.56 -7.67 -22.86
C ALA A 212 11.55 -7.76 -24.40
N LYS A 213 12.59 -7.22 -25.06
CA LYS A 213 12.72 -7.29 -26.53
C LYS A 213 12.90 -8.71 -27.03
N ASP A 214 13.71 -9.53 -26.35
CA ASP A 214 13.95 -10.93 -26.71
C ASP A 214 12.65 -11.75 -26.70
N TYR A 215 11.68 -11.35 -25.86
CA TYR A 215 10.36 -11.99 -25.76
C TYR A 215 9.24 -11.21 -26.48
N ASN A 216 9.56 -10.25 -27.35
CA ASN A 216 8.58 -9.40 -28.03
C ASN A 216 7.59 -8.69 -27.11
N MET A 217 8.05 -8.28 -25.92
CA MET A 217 7.28 -7.57 -24.91
C MET A 217 7.73 -6.12 -24.79
N THR A 218 6.85 -5.26 -24.32
CA THR A 218 7.25 -3.98 -23.75
C THR A 218 7.76 -4.17 -22.32
N MET A 219 8.60 -3.25 -21.82
CA MET A 219 9.02 -3.29 -20.42
C MET A 219 7.83 -3.25 -19.43
N VAL A 220 6.76 -2.56 -19.79
CA VAL A 220 5.53 -2.51 -19.00
C VAL A 220 4.89 -3.89 -18.91
N GLN A 221 4.77 -4.61 -20.03
CA GLN A 221 4.23 -5.96 -20.05
C GLN A 221 5.11 -6.92 -19.23
N LEU A 222 6.43 -6.85 -19.38
CA LEU A 222 7.36 -7.66 -18.58
C LEU A 222 7.18 -7.41 -17.09
N ALA A 223 7.18 -6.15 -16.67
CA ALA A 223 7.05 -5.77 -15.25
C ALA A 223 5.70 -6.18 -14.65
N GLN A 224 4.61 -6.00 -15.38
CA GLN A 224 3.27 -6.38 -14.93
C GLN A 224 3.12 -7.91 -14.86
N SER A 225 3.60 -8.64 -15.87
CA SER A 225 3.57 -10.10 -15.90
C SER A 225 4.37 -10.70 -14.76
N PHE A 226 5.54 -10.14 -14.45
CA PHE A 226 6.34 -10.54 -13.30
C PHE A 226 5.57 -10.42 -11.99
N VAL A 227 4.94 -9.28 -11.75
CA VAL A 227 4.17 -9.04 -10.53
C VAL A 227 2.97 -10.00 -10.46
N ASN A 228 2.22 -10.12 -11.56
CA ASN A 228 1.01 -10.96 -11.60
C ASN A 228 1.30 -12.46 -11.47
N SER A 229 2.53 -12.90 -11.80
CA SER A 229 2.93 -14.32 -11.68
C SER A 229 3.27 -14.74 -10.24
N ARG A 230 3.28 -13.82 -9.26
CA ARG A 230 3.65 -14.15 -7.88
C ARG A 230 2.46 -14.69 -7.10
N PRO A 231 2.58 -15.84 -6.42
CA PRO A 231 1.45 -16.51 -5.75
C PRO A 231 0.92 -15.73 -4.53
N PHE A 232 1.72 -14.82 -3.98
CA PHE A 232 1.32 -13.95 -2.86
C PHE A 232 0.64 -12.65 -3.32
N VAL A 233 0.58 -12.37 -4.62
CA VAL A 233 -0.05 -11.16 -5.17
C VAL A 233 -1.53 -11.42 -5.44
N THR A 234 -2.39 -10.65 -4.79
CA THR A 234 -3.84 -10.68 -5.02
C THR A 234 -4.25 -9.71 -6.12
N SER A 235 -3.66 -8.53 -6.13
CA SER A 235 -3.97 -7.50 -7.13
C SER A 235 -2.79 -6.57 -7.35
N ASN A 236 -2.66 -6.12 -8.60
CA ASN A 236 -1.64 -5.19 -9.04
C ASN A 236 -2.29 -3.83 -9.31
N ILE A 237 -1.87 -2.80 -8.58
CA ILE A 237 -2.41 -1.45 -8.68
C ILE A 237 -1.71 -0.72 -9.82
N ILE A 238 -2.45 -0.42 -10.84
CA ILE A 238 -2.01 0.41 -11.97
C ILE A 238 -2.48 1.85 -11.76
N GLY A 239 -1.63 2.81 -12.11
CA GLY A 239 -1.91 4.23 -11.96
C GLY A 239 -1.91 4.97 -13.28
#